data_a76be7af015413ba4d17c641f699a30d
#
_entry.id   a76be7af015413ba4d17c641f699a30d
#
_cell.length_a   1.000
_cell.length_b   1.000
_cell.length_c   1.000
_cell.angle_alpha   90.00
_cell.angle_beta   90.00
_cell.angle_gamma   90.00
#
_symmetry.space_group_name_H-M   'P 1'
#
loop_
_entity.id
_entity.type
_entity.pdbx_description
1 polymer ?
#
loop_
_entity_poly.entity_id
_entity_poly.type
_entity_poly.pdbx_seq_one_letter_code
_entity_poly.pdbx_strand_id
1 'polypeptide(L)'
;MYEWIHQLASGRIKIEGRRKGMPTLNWIGKDKVLNHHLEVPFHVLERQYSFDEAGKHEEDNGSENMIIHGDNLLALKSLLPKYEGKIKCIYIDPPYNTGEENWVYNDNVNDEQIKKWIGEVVGKEGEDLTRHDKWLCMMYPRLKLLAKLLSVDGVMAVSIGFHELNPLVLLLKEIFSIRQVTVVTVQTSGGKPKDGFNYVQEYIVFVAPNGFQPNPSLEAMNEYASPYHAMTLAGFNQVTRPNQVYPIYVDLKTNALVGVGKSLQELIDEGKYIGEKNDFEFDYSSPKGQSAVWCVTNKGDKCAWRLAPTSFLSNWQKGYVKITPQRSDKNNNLYSVQYLADGIIKKIESGDLKTYRISDVDAIPTLEVYNFKTGGVNITTIWTDKLYYTNRGSNELTSALGEKGVFPYPKPVKLIEDIISRVTKENDIILDSFAGSA
;
A
#
# COMPACT_ATOMS: atom_id res chain seq x y z
N MET A 1 9.61 37.19 2.39
CA MET A 1 9.39 36.78 3.79
C MET A 1 9.57 37.93 4.77
N TYR A 2 9.35 39.19 4.40
CA TYR A 2 9.56 40.38 5.29
C TYR A 2 8.56 41.50 5.10
N GLU A 3 7.31 41.21 4.71
CA GLU A 3 6.23 42.26 4.65
C GLU A 3 5.08 42.03 5.66
N TRP A 4 5.29 41.19 6.68
CA TRP A 4 4.23 40.76 7.61
C TRP A 4 4.21 41.51 8.95
N ILE A 5 5.10 42.47 9.20
CA ILE A 5 5.28 43.04 10.55
C ILE A 5 4.70 44.48 10.69
N HIS A 6 4.21 45.11 9.65
CA HIS A 6 3.80 46.53 9.74
C HIS A 6 2.29 46.83 9.80
N GLN A 7 1.40 45.82 9.98
CA GLN A 7 -0.06 46.10 10.05
C GLN A 7 -0.76 45.67 11.35
N LEU A 8 -0.03 45.52 12.45
CA LEU A 8 -0.62 45.18 13.75
C LEU A 8 -1.19 46.36 14.53
N ALA A 9 -1.20 47.60 13.99
CA ALA A 9 -1.62 48.78 14.72
C ALA A 9 -3.03 49.33 14.40
N SER A 10 -3.80 48.74 13.50
CA SER A 10 -5.10 49.33 13.08
C SER A 10 -6.32 48.41 13.21
N GLY A 11 -6.28 47.35 14.00
CA GLY A 11 -7.51 46.65 14.48
C GLY A 11 -8.44 46.01 13.42
N ARG A 12 -8.06 45.96 12.15
CA ARG A 12 -8.81 45.26 11.10
C ARG A 12 -7.90 44.32 10.34
N ILE A 13 -7.86 43.04 10.76
CA ILE A 13 -7.23 41.97 9.98
C ILE A 13 -8.17 41.68 8.80
N LYS A 14 -7.89 42.27 7.63
CA LYS A 14 -8.42 41.79 6.37
C LYS A 14 -7.61 40.53 6.02
N ILE A 15 -8.19 39.34 6.26
CA ILE A 15 -7.66 38.08 5.74
C ILE A 15 -8.00 38.01 4.25
N GLU A 16 -7.29 38.77 3.43
CA GLU A 16 -7.25 38.61 1.97
C GLU A 16 -5.92 37.98 1.56
N GLY A 17 -5.82 36.69 1.81
CA GLY A 17 -4.75 35.86 1.28
C GLY A 17 -5.31 34.69 0.48
N ARG A 18 -6.19 34.96 -0.50
CA ARG A 18 -6.49 33.96 -1.55
C ARG A 18 -5.21 33.69 -2.31
N ARG A 19 -4.59 32.54 -2.09
CA ARG A 19 -3.53 32.04 -3.00
C ARG A 19 -4.14 31.96 -4.39
N LYS A 20 -3.70 32.83 -5.31
CA LYS A 20 -4.10 32.79 -6.72
C LYS A 20 -3.83 31.38 -7.26
N GLY A 21 -4.87 30.68 -7.73
CA GLY A 21 -4.74 29.45 -8.49
C GLY A 21 -5.17 28.15 -7.80
N MET A 22 -5.67 28.17 -6.57
CA MET A 22 -6.24 26.93 -5.98
C MET A 22 -7.73 26.81 -6.31
N PRO A 23 -8.19 25.62 -6.73
CA PRO A 23 -9.62 25.37 -6.87
C PRO A 23 -10.28 25.43 -5.50
N THR A 24 -11.36 26.19 -5.40
CA THR A 24 -12.20 26.28 -4.19
C THR A 24 -13.53 25.63 -4.50
N LEU A 25 -13.97 24.71 -3.63
CA LEU A 25 -15.31 24.14 -3.68
C LEU A 25 -16.28 25.14 -3.03
N ASN A 26 -17.34 25.53 -3.73
CA ASN A 26 -18.41 26.35 -3.17
C ASN A 26 -19.69 25.53 -3.01
N TRP A 27 -20.35 25.70 -1.87
CA TRP A 27 -21.64 25.08 -1.57
C TRP A 27 -22.48 26.02 -0.71
N ILE A 28 -23.80 25.79 -0.64
CA ILE A 28 -24.70 26.56 0.20
C ILE A 28 -24.34 26.34 1.67
N GLY A 29 -23.98 27.41 2.35
CA GLY A 29 -23.63 27.38 3.78
C GLY A 29 -22.17 27.32 4.11
N LYS A 30 -21.27 27.30 3.11
CA LYS A 30 -19.83 27.32 3.35
C LYS A 30 -19.38 28.50 4.24
N ASP A 31 -19.94 29.68 4.03
CA ASP A 31 -19.64 30.88 4.79
C ASP A 31 -19.92 30.73 6.30
N LYS A 32 -20.92 29.94 6.66
CA LYS A 32 -21.32 29.70 8.05
C LYS A 32 -20.37 28.74 8.78
N VAL A 33 -19.87 27.70 8.07
CA VAL A 33 -19.03 26.69 8.66
C VAL A 33 -17.53 26.97 8.54
N LEU A 34 -17.15 28.02 7.77
CA LEU A 34 -15.74 28.32 7.45
C LEU A 34 -14.86 28.47 8.70
N ASN A 35 -15.38 29.15 9.72
CA ASN A 35 -14.70 29.41 10.99
C ASN A 35 -15.26 28.59 12.16
N HIS A 36 -16.29 27.80 11.95
CA HIS A 36 -16.99 27.10 13.02
C HIS A 36 -16.04 26.22 13.88
N HIS A 37 -15.08 25.53 13.27
CA HIS A 37 -14.06 24.76 13.97
C HIS A 37 -13.20 25.58 14.97
N LEU A 38 -13.16 26.90 14.84
CA LEU A 38 -12.49 27.81 15.77
C LEU A 38 -13.39 28.15 16.98
N GLU A 39 -14.70 28.21 16.75
CA GLU A 39 -15.73 28.61 17.72
C GLU A 39 -16.16 27.46 18.62
N VAL A 40 -15.95 26.20 18.19
CA VAL A 40 -16.22 25.02 19.00
C VAL A 40 -15.47 25.10 20.33
N PRO A 41 -16.15 24.95 21.49
CA PRO A 41 -15.51 25.03 22.79
C PRO A 41 -14.62 23.82 23.08
N PHE A 42 -13.62 24.01 23.93
CA PHE A 42 -12.87 22.91 24.52
C PHE A 42 -13.65 22.31 25.68
N HIS A 43 -13.74 21.00 25.73
CA HIS A 43 -14.30 20.25 26.85
C HIS A 43 -13.20 19.45 27.55
N VAL A 44 -13.39 19.20 28.84
CA VAL A 44 -12.54 18.28 29.59
C VAL A 44 -12.99 16.86 29.30
N LEU A 45 -12.05 16.00 28.92
CA LEU A 45 -12.30 14.58 28.77
C LEU A 45 -12.19 13.94 30.16
N GLU A 46 -13.29 13.44 30.67
CA GLU A 46 -13.35 12.75 31.98
C GLU A 46 -13.33 11.24 31.78
N ARG A 47 -12.37 10.57 32.40
CA ARG A 47 -12.32 9.12 32.41
C ARG A 47 -13.50 8.57 33.23
N GLN A 48 -14.27 7.69 32.62
CA GLN A 48 -15.41 7.02 33.28
C GLN A 48 -15.03 5.65 33.83
N TYR A 49 -14.21 4.91 33.11
CA TYR A 49 -13.70 3.59 33.49
C TYR A 49 -12.53 3.21 32.60
N SER A 50 -11.78 2.19 33.01
CA SER A 50 -10.85 1.48 32.12
C SER A 50 -11.34 0.06 31.85
N PHE A 51 -10.81 -0.59 30.83
CA PHE A 51 -11.20 -1.92 30.40
C PHE A 51 -9.98 -2.69 29.92
N ASP A 52 -9.90 -3.98 30.28
CA ASP A 52 -8.89 -4.92 29.82
C ASP A 52 -9.49 -6.33 29.71
N GLU A 53 -8.65 -7.36 29.55
CA GLU A 53 -9.09 -8.75 29.43
C GLU A 53 -9.85 -9.27 30.70
N ALA A 54 -9.60 -8.67 31.84
CA ALA A 54 -10.31 -8.99 33.09
C ALA A 54 -11.67 -8.29 33.22
N GLY A 55 -11.95 -7.32 32.31
CA GLY A 55 -13.21 -6.60 32.23
C GLY A 55 -13.11 -5.11 32.59
N LYS A 56 -14.19 -4.58 33.14
CA LYS A 56 -14.32 -3.15 33.47
C LYS A 56 -13.73 -2.85 34.87
N HIS A 57 -12.95 -1.75 34.93
CA HIS A 57 -12.32 -1.24 36.16
C HIS A 57 -12.71 0.24 36.35
N GLU A 58 -12.97 0.62 37.63
CA GLU A 58 -13.20 2.02 37.97
C GLU A 58 -11.90 2.82 38.05
N GLU A 59 -10.78 2.16 38.38
CA GLU A 59 -9.46 2.75 38.47
C GLU A 59 -8.74 2.74 37.10
N ASP A 60 -7.69 3.55 36.97
CA ASP A 60 -6.83 3.60 35.79
C ASP A 60 -5.95 2.35 35.72
N ASN A 61 -6.06 1.60 34.62
CA ASN A 61 -5.21 0.43 34.38
C ASN A 61 -3.92 0.77 33.61
N GLY A 62 -3.63 2.07 33.41
CA GLY A 62 -2.44 2.54 32.69
C GLY A 62 -2.51 2.41 31.17
N SER A 63 -3.67 2.04 30.59
CA SER A 63 -3.84 2.00 29.13
C SER A 63 -3.81 3.41 28.54
N GLU A 64 -3.01 3.62 27.49
CA GLU A 64 -2.98 4.87 26.74
C GLU A 64 -4.04 4.90 25.61
N ASN A 65 -4.68 3.76 25.30
CA ASN A 65 -5.77 3.69 24.33
C ASN A 65 -7.06 4.28 24.94
N MET A 66 -7.82 5.04 24.12
CA MET A 66 -9.01 5.73 24.58
C MET A 66 -10.18 5.52 23.63
N ILE A 67 -11.36 5.25 24.20
CA ILE A 67 -12.64 5.38 23.52
C ILE A 67 -13.33 6.60 24.10
N ILE A 68 -13.58 7.62 23.25
CA ILE A 68 -14.21 8.88 23.68
C ILE A 68 -15.67 8.84 23.25
N HIS A 69 -16.56 8.84 24.22
CA HIS A 69 -18.01 8.83 24.00
C HIS A 69 -18.56 10.25 24.00
N GLY A 70 -19.19 10.66 22.90
CA GLY A 70 -19.78 11.99 22.75
C GLY A 70 -19.80 12.48 21.28
N ASP A 71 -20.15 13.77 21.10
CA ASP A 71 -20.08 14.40 19.77
C ASP A 71 -18.64 14.49 19.28
N ASN A 72 -18.37 13.98 18.10
CA ASN A 72 -17.00 13.92 17.56
C ASN A 72 -16.39 15.28 17.25
N LEU A 73 -17.18 16.32 16.94
CA LEU A 73 -16.66 17.68 16.72
C LEU A 73 -16.12 18.28 18.03
N LEU A 74 -16.86 18.09 19.14
CA LEU A 74 -16.42 18.50 20.47
C LEU A 74 -15.22 17.68 20.94
N ALA A 75 -15.24 16.37 20.73
CA ALA A 75 -14.13 15.48 21.05
C ALA A 75 -12.85 15.87 20.31
N LEU A 76 -12.92 16.07 18.99
CA LEU A 76 -11.78 16.50 18.17
C LEU A 76 -11.19 17.84 18.63
N LYS A 77 -12.05 18.80 18.99
CA LYS A 77 -11.58 20.07 19.56
C LYS A 77 -10.85 19.87 20.87
N SER A 78 -11.39 19.02 21.73
CA SER A 78 -10.84 18.74 23.07
C SER A 78 -9.55 17.94 23.06
N LEU A 79 -9.25 17.22 21.96
CA LEU A 79 -7.98 16.51 21.75
C LEU A 79 -6.83 17.46 21.35
N LEU A 80 -7.09 18.63 20.77
CA LEU A 80 -6.04 19.52 20.26
C LEU A 80 -4.96 19.87 21.31
N PRO A 81 -5.28 20.23 22.57
CA PRO A 81 -4.25 20.65 23.54
C PRO A 81 -3.17 19.59 23.76
N LYS A 82 -3.52 18.28 23.63
CA LYS A 82 -2.60 17.16 23.87
C LYS A 82 -2.02 16.61 22.58
N TYR A 83 -2.79 16.60 21.48
CA TYR A 83 -2.50 15.81 20.29
C TYR A 83 -2.35 16.62 18.99
N GLU A 84 -2.34 17.95 19.02
CA GLU A 84 -2.13 18.78 17.82
C GLU A 84 -0.79 18.41 17.15
N GLY A 85 -0.84 18.05 15.86
CA GLY A 85 0.32 17.65 15.07
C GLY A 85 0.99 16.33 15.46
N LYS A 86 0.33 15.46 16.24
CA LYS A 86 0.93 14.21 16.76
C LYS A 86 0.33 12.94 16.18
N ILE A 87 -0.83 12.99 15.54
CA ILE A 87 -1.52 11.80 15.04
C ILE A 87 -0.85 11.34 13.74
N LYS A 88 -0.37 10.11 13.72
CA LYS A 88 0.31 9.51 12.58
C LYS A 88 -0.65 8.97 11.53
N CYS A 89 -1.72 8.32 11.95
CA CYS A 89 -2.76 7.80 11.08
C CYS A 89 -4.13 8.30 11.54
N ILE A 90 -4.87 8.92 10.64
CA ILE A 90 -6.29 9.19 10.83
C ILE A 90 -7.05 8.33 9.84
N TYR A 91 -7.89 7.42 10.36
CA TYR A 91 -8.88 6.71 9.56
C TYR A 91 -10.26 7.22 9.93
N ILE A 92 -11.12 7.46 8.95
CA ILE A 92 -12.53 7.78 9.18
C ILE A 92 -13.43 7.11 8.16
N ASP A 93 -14.62 6.72 8.62
CA ASP A 93 -15.70 6.15 7.81
C ASP A 93 -16.97 7.00 8.00
N PRO A 94 -17.04 8.20 7.38
CA PRO A 94 -18.16 9.11 7.54
C PRO A 94 -19.41 8.58 6.82
N PRO A 95 -20.63 9.09 7.12
CA PRO A 95 -21.84 8.73 6.41
C PRO A 95 -21.69 8.94 4.90
N TYR A 96 -22.13 7.94 4.10
CA TYR A 96 -21.98 7.95 2.63
C TYR A 96 -23.02 8.78 1.90
N ASN A 97 -24.05 9.24 2.61
CA ASN A 97 -25.11 10.10 2.09
C ASN A 97 -25.83 9.49 0.86
N THR A 98 -26.17 8.20 0.92
CA THR A 98 -26.76 7.44 -0.19
C THR A 98 -28.20 7.81 -0.46
N GLY A 99 -28.90 8.43 0.50
CA GLY A 99 -30.32 8.76 0.45
C GLY A 99 -31.23 7.63 0.86
N GLU A 100 -30.73 6.40 1.01
CA GLU A 100 -31.49 5.24 1.52
C GLU A 100 -31.37 5.11 3.04
N GLU A 101 -30.37 5.75 3.61
CA GLU A 101 -30.21 5.84 5.05
C GLU A 101 -31.26 6.82 5.56
N ASN A 102 -32.02 6.43 6.60
CA ASN A 102 -32.70 7.37 7.48
C ASN A 102 -31.63 8.18 8.25
N TRP A 103 -30.68 8.69 7.52
CA TRP A 103 -29.70 9.65 8.00
C TRP A 103 -30.44 10.97 8.19
N VAL A 104 -31.34 10.92 9.15
CA VAL A 104 -31.64 12.11 9.90
C VAL A 104 -30.28 12.49 10.46
N TYR A 105 -29.82 13.66 10.10
CA TYR A 105 -28.76 14.38 10.81
C TYR A 105 -29.20 14.48 12.27
N ASN A 106 -29.23 13.31 12.92
CA ASN A 106 -29.43 13.12 14.32
C ASN A 106 -28.05 13.13 14.96
N ASP A 107 -27.22 14.06 14.47
CA ASP A 107 -26.26 14.62 15.36
C ASP A 107 -27.10 15.22 16.48
N ASN A 108 -27.04 14.59 17.63
CA ASN A 108 -27.11 15.32 18.87
C ASN A 108 -25.94 16.30 18.89
N VAL A 109 -25.71 16.99 17.77
CA VAL A 109 -24.92 18.21 17.72
C VAL A 109 -25.71 19.16 18.58
N ASN A 110 -25.28 19.28 19.81
CA ASN A 110 -25.80 20.26 20.75
C ASN A 110 -25.48 21.70 20.31
N ASP A 111 -25.00 21.87 19.07
CA ASP A 111 -24.92 23.16 18.43
C ASP A 111 -26.29 23.50 17.82
N GLU A 112 -27.12 24.09 18.67
CA GLU A 112 -28.43 24.59 18.29
C GLU A 112 -28.35 25.58 17.12
N GLN A 113 -27.21 26.26 16.94
CA GLN A 113 -26.99 27.22 15.86
C GLN A 113 -26.86 26.53 14.50
N ILE A 114 -26.12 25.43 14.42
CA ILE A 114 -26.02 24.64 13.16
C ILE A 114 -27.36 23.97 12.83
N LYS A 115 -28.05 23.39 13.82
CA LYS A 115 -29.37 22.77 13.62
C LYS A 115 -30.38 23.76 13.09
N LYS A 116 -30.49 24.92 13.74
CA LYS A 116 -31.41 25.99 13.36
C LYS A 116 -31.10 26.49 11.97
N TRP A 117 -29.84 26.74 11.71
CA TRP A 117 -29.39 27.30 10.44
C TRP A 117 -29.51 26.32 9.27
N ILE A 118 -29.13 25.02 9.41
CA ILE A 118 -29.34 24.00 8.38
C ILE A 118 -30.83 23.86 8.08
N GLY A 119 -31.71 23.89 9.09
CA GLY A 119 -33.16 23.84 8.91
C GLY A 119 -33.75 25.08 8.22
N GLU A 120 -33.18 26.27 8.46
CA GLU A 120 -33.66 27.52 7.89
C GLU A 120 -33.12 27.82 6.49
N VAL A 121 -31.86 27.50 6.22
CA VAL A 121 -31.16 27.90 4.96
C VAL A 121 -31.21 26.80 3.89
N VAL A 122 -31.12 25.53 4.28
CA VAL A 122 -31.06 24.41 3.33
C VAL A 122 -32.43 23.76 3.11
N GLY A 123 -33.43 24.14 3.88
CA GLY A 123 -34.82 23.67 3.73
C GLY A 123 -35.06 22.25 4.25
N LYS A 124 -36.37 21.94 4.46
CA LYS A 124 -36.82 20.58 4.74
C LYS A 124 -36.79 19.77 3.46
N GLU A 125 -36.13 18.64 3.51
CA GLU A 125 -36.19 17.51 2.59
C GLU A 125 -36.61 17.82 1.14
N GLY A 126 -35.70 17.67 0.23
CA GLY A 126 -36.07 17.57 -1.17
C GLY A 126 -35.01 18.13 -2.07
N GLU A 127 -34.38 17.54 -2.81
CA GLU A 127 -33.43 17.62 -3.92
C GLU A 127 -32.02 17.18 -3.54
N ASP A 128 -31.52 16.34 -4.38
CA ASP A 128 -30.24 15.66 -4.29
C ASP A 128 -29.06 16.64 -4.02
N LEU A 129 -29.15 17.85 -4.58
CA LEU A 129 -28.12 18.89 -4.44
C LEU A 129 -28.00 19.46 -3.01
N THR A 130 -29.12 19.68 -2.32
CA THR A 130 -29.09 20.23 -0.94
C THR A 130 -28.55 19.23 0.06
N ARG A 131 -28.63 17.93 -0.23
CA ARG A 131 -28.08 16.84 0.59
C ARG A 131 -26.56 16.88 0.61
N HIS A 132 -25.92 17.13 -0.53
CA HIS A 132 -24.45 17.30 -0.62
C HIS A 132 -23.98 18.53 0.18
N ASP A 133 -24.71 19.63 0.12
CA ASP A 133 -24.36 20.85 0.87
C ASP A 133 -24.41 20.62 2.39
N LYS A 134 -25.42 19.88 2.88
CA LYS A 134 -25.53 19.49 4.30
C LYS A 134 -24.35 18.61 4.72
N TRP A 135 -24.01 17.63 3.90
CA TRP A 135 -22.88 16.75 4.17
C TRP A 135 -21.56 17.53 4.23
N LEU A 136 -21.33 18.45 3.30
CA LEU A 136 -20.15 19.31 3.28
C LEU A 136 -20.10 20.25 4.53
N CYS A 137 -21.21 20.79 4.95
CA CYS A 137 -21.30 21.60 6.17
C CYS A 137 -20.93 20.78 7.43
N MET A 138 -21.34 19.52 7.49
CA MET A 138 -21.02 18.60 8.59
C MET A 138 -19.53 18.23 8.58
N MET A 139 -18.99 17.89 7.41
CA MET A 139 -17.62 17.39 7.29
C MET A 139 -16.55 18.47 7.40
N TYR A 140 -16.81 19.67 6.89
CA TYR A 140 -15.80 20.74 6.83
C TYR A 140 -15.13 21.06 8.17
N PRO A 141 -15.86 21.39 9.25
CA PRO A 141 -15.25 21.73 10.53
C PRO A 141 -14.49 20.53 11.14
N ARG A 142 -14.98 19.32 10.95
CA ARG A 142 -14.34 18.07 11.40
C ARG A 142 -13.02 17.84 10.68
N LEU A 143 -13.01 17.95 9.37
CA LEU A 143 -11.78 17.82 8.56
C LEU A 143 -10.75 18.90 8.88
N LYS A 144 -11.21 20.13 9.22
CA LYS A 144 -10.32 21.22 9.68
C LYS A 144 -9.64 20.87 11.00
N LEU A 145 -10.34 20.27 11.96
CA LEU A 145 -9.78 19.82 13.24
C LEU A 145 -8.85 18.61 13.03
N LEU A 146 -9.25 17.65 12.22
CA LEU A 146 -8.42 16.50 11.86
C LEU A 146 -7.11 16.93 11.19
N ALA A 147 -7.17 17.96 10.33
CA ALA A 147 -5.97 18.52 9.70
C ALA A 147 -4.99 19.12 10.71
N LYS A 148 -5.48 19.67 11.82
CA LYS A 148 -4.64 20.18 12.92
C LYS A 148 -4.04 19.05 13.76
N LEU A 149 -4.78 17.98 13.98
CA LEU A 149 -4.32 16.82 14.75
C LEU A 149 -3.28 15.99 13.99
N LEU A 150 -3.37 15.95 12.64
CA LEU A 150 -2.49 15.16 11.79
C LEU A 150 -1.05 15.66 11.84
N SER A 151 -0.10 14.77 12.09
CA SER A 151 1.34 15.10 12.10
C SER A 151 1.83 15.48 10.69
N VAL A 152 2.99 16.15 10.62
CA VAL A 152 3.57 16.61 9.34
C VAL A 152 3.82 15.46 8.37
N ASP A 153 4.19 14.30 8.88
CA ASP A 153 4.45 13.05 8.15
C ASP A 153 3.29 12.03 8.26
N GLY A 154 2.18 12.45 8.88
CA GLY A 154 0.99 11.62 9.05
C GLY A 154 0.18 11.45 7.77
N VAL A 155 -0.65 10.43 7.74
CA VAL A 155 -1.55 10.08 6.63
C VAL A 155 -2.98 10.00 7.12
N MET A 156 -3.92 10.56 6.36
CA MET A 156 -5.34 10.36 6.60
C MET A 156 -5.92 9.48 5.50
N ALA A 157 -6.77 8.54 5.87
CA ALA A 157 -7.53 7.66 4.98
C ALA A 157 -9.03 7.82 5.27
N VAL A 158 -9.81 8.13 4.24
CA VAL A 158 -11.25 8.36 4.36
C VAL A 158 -11.98 7.35 3.48
N SER A 159 -12.77 6.48 4.10
CA SER A 159 -13.71 5.61 3.37
C SER A 159 -14.88 6.43 2.87
N ILE A 160 -15.32 6.20 1.64
CA ILE A 160 -16.45 6.91 1.05
C ILE A 160 -17.12 6.12 -0.08
N GLY A 161 -18.42 6.29 -0.22
CA GLY A 161 -19.18 5.79 -1.36
C GLY A 161 -19.10 6.70 -2.58
N PHE A 162 -19.67 6.25 -3.69
CA PHE A 162 -19.67 6.96 -4.98
C PHE A 162 -20.30 8.37 -4.88
N HIS A 163 -21.35 8.53 -4.07
CA HIS A 163 -22.15 9.76 -4.03
C HIS A 163 -21.35 10.99 -3.57
N GLU A 164 -20.51 10.85 -2.55
CA GLU A 164 -19.75 11.95 -1.97
C GLU A 164 -18.25 11.93 -2.34
N LEU A 165 -17.82 11.04 -3.22
CA LEU A 165 -16.41 10.93 -3.62
C LEU A 165 -15.87 12.25 -4.20
N ASN A 166 -16.57 12.82 -5.16
CA ASN A 166 -16.10 14.03 -5.86
C ASN A 166 -16.07 15.25 -4.95
N PRO A 167 -17.16 15.57 -4.20
CA PRO A 167 -17.14 16.64 -3.20
C PRO A 167 -16.04 16.46 -2.15
N LEU A 168 -15.84 15.25 -1.63
CA LEU A 168 -14.80 14.94 -0.65
C LEU A 168 -13.39 15.22 -1.20
N VAL A 169 -13.08 14.73 -2.40
CA VAL A 169 -11.75 14.92 -3.02
C VAL A 169 -11.45 16.41 -3.21
N LEU A 170 -12.42 17.20 -3.65
CA LEU A 170 -12.26 18.64 -3.81
C LEU A 170 -12.05 19.34 -2.46
N LEU A 171 -12.84 18.95 -1.45
CA LEU A 171 -12.74 19.47 -0.10
C LEU A 171 -11.38 19.16 0.54
N LEU A 172 -10.91 17.93 0.40
CA LEU A 172 -9.60 17.52 0.91
C LEU A 172 -8.45 18.27 0.22
N LYS A 173 -8.52 18.49 -1.10
CA LYS A 173 -7.53 19.30 -1.83
C LYS A 173 -7.53 20.75 -1.37
N GLU A 174 -8.67 21.31 -1.00
CA GLU A 174 -8.77 22.67 -0.45
C GLU A 174 -8.13 22.77 0.95
N ILE A 175 -8.47 21.81 1.83
CA ILE A 175 -7.99 21.81 3.23
C ILE A 175 -6.50 21.44 3.31
N PHE A 176 -6.07 20.42 2.57
CA PHE A 176 -4.72 19.86 2.59
C PHE A 176 -3.89 20.25 1.37
N SER A 177 -3.88 21.51 1.03
CA SER A 177 -3.35 22.07 -0.21
C SER A 177 -1.88 21.75 -0.55
N ILE A 178 -1.09 21.31 0.44
CA ILE A 178 0.34 20.95 0.28
C ILE A 178 0.57 19.45 0.34
N ARG A 179 -0.50 18.64 0.42
CA ARG A 179 -0.45 17.18 0.49
C ARG A 179 -0.98 16.54 -0.79
N GLN A 180 -0.54 15.33 -1.03
CA GLN A 180 -1.08 14.51 -2.11
C GLN A 180 -2.43 13.90 -1.68
N VAL A 181 -3.46 14.05 -2.53
CA VAL A 181 -4.76 13.40 -2.38
C VAL A 181 -4.91 12.34 -3.46
N THR A 182 -5.04 11.08 -3.04
CA THR A 182 -5.08 9.92 -3.95
C THR A 182 -6.32 9.08 -3.66
N VAL A 183 -7.07 8.73 -4.71
CA VAL A 183 -8.23 7.84 -4.61
C VAL A 183 -7.80 6.41 -4.88
N VAL A 184 -8.18 5.51 -3.98
CA VAL A 184 -8.06 4.06 -4.13
C VAL A 184 -9.46 3.47 -4.28
N THR A 185 -9.66 2.67 -5.31
CA THR A 185 -10.90 1.92 -5.53
C THR A 185 -10.79 0.56 -4.85
N VAL A 186 -11.75 0.24 -3.99
CA VAL A 186 -11.82 -1.04 -3.26
C VAL A 186 -13.03 -1.82 -3.74
N GLN A 187 -12.82 -3.02 -4.21
CA GLN A 187 -13.93 -3.93 -4.55
C GLN A 187 -14.53 -4.48 -3.26
N THR A 188 -15.79 -4.16 -2.99
CA THR A 188 -16.50 -4.52 -1.76
C THR A 188 -17.55 -5.61 -1.94
N SER A 189 -17.79 -6.03 -3.19
CA SER A 189 -18.68 -7.16 -3.49
C SER A 189 -18.33 -7.82 -4.82
N GLY A 190 -18.83 -9.06 -5.01
CA GLY A 190 -18.71 -9.77 -6.29
C GLY A 190 -19.72 -9.34 -7.34
N GLY A 191 -20.68 -8.49 -6.94
CA GLY A 191 -21.81 -8.12 -7.77
C GLY A 191 -22.86 -9.23 -7.91
N LYS A 192 -24.13 -8.82 -8.03
CA LYS A 192 -25.20 -9.69 -8.48
C LYS A 192 -25.74 -9.10 -9.79
N PRO A 193 -26.09 -9.91 -10.79
CA PRO A 193 -26.70 -9.41 -12.01
C PRO A 193 -27.95 -8.58 -11.65
N LYS A 194 -27.92 -7.30 -12.04
CA LYS A 194 -29.06 -6.37 -11.99
C LYS A 194 -29.13 -5.67 -13.33
N ASP A 195 -30.31 -5.21 -13.70
CA ASP A 195 -30.45 -4.35 -14.86
C ASP A 195 -29.67 -3.03 -14.63
N GLY A 196 -28.95 -2.60 -15.65
CA GLY A 196 -28.15 -1.37 -15.60
C GLY A 196 -26.75 -1.55 -14.98
N PHE A 197 -26.27 -0.51 -14.27
CA PHE A 197 -24.96 -0.49 -13.65
C PHE A 197 -24.99 -1.08 -12.24
N ASN A 198 -24.05 -1.98 -11.94
CA ASN A 198 -23.90 -2.58 -10.63
C ASN A 198 -22.64 -2.01 -9.96
N TYR A 199 -22.82 -1.21 -8.93
CA TYR A 199 -21.73 -0.65 -8.13
C TYR A 199 -21.20 -1.74 -7.18
N VAL A 200 -19.99 -2.20 -7.43
CA VAL A 200 -19.33 -3.28 -6.68
C VAL A 200 -18.13 -2.75 -5.86
N GLN A 201 -17.96 -1.45 -5.82
CA GLN A 201 -16.81 -0.78 -5.21
C GLN A 201 -17.23 0.34 -4.26
N GLU A 202 -16.32 0.61 -3.32
CA GLU A 202 -16.22 1.81 -2.51
C GLU A 202 -14.83 2.43 -2.72
N TYR A 203 -14.57 3.54 -2.05
CA TYR A 203 -13.32 4.28 -2.23
C TYR A 203 -12.65 4.58 -0.89
N ILE A 204 -11.32 4.56 -0.90
CA ILE A 204 -10.50 5.13 0.18
C ILE A 204 -9.77 6.34 -0.40
N VAL A 205 -9.98 7.51 0.17
CA VAL A 205 -9.26 8.71 -0.22
C VAL A 205 -8.11 8.95 0.76
N PHE A 206 -6.89 8.76 0.27
CA PHE A 206 -5.68 9.01 1.05
C PHE A 206 -5.24 10.46 0.92
N VAL A 207 -4.88 11.08 2.05
CA VAL A 207 -4.19 12.36 2.14
C VAL A 207 -2.84 12.12 2.78
N ALA A 208 -1.78 12.20 1.99
CA ALA A 208 -0.42 11.88 2.39
C ALA A 208 0.56 13.04 2.12
N PRO A 209 1.70 13.11 2.83
CA PRO A 209 2.77 14.06 2.48
C PRO A 209 3.27 13.82 1.05
N ASN A 210 3.78 14.86 0.40
CA ASN A 210 4.48 14.68 -0.87
C ASN A 210 5.70 13.79 -0.68
N GLY A 211 5.86 12.79 -1.55
CA GLY A 211 6.94 11.81 -1.45
C GLY A 211 6.71 10.72 -0.39
N PHE A 212 5.50 10.57 0.13
CA PHE A 212 5.12 9.50 1.04
C PHE A 212 5.53 8.12 0.49
N GLN A 213 6.16 7.33 1.36
CA GLN A 213 6.53 5.94 1.08
C GLN A 213 5.78 5.04 2.06
N PRO A 214 4.86 4.19 1.59
CA PRO A 214 4.15 3.28 2.45
C PRO A 214 5.06 2.18 3.00
N ASN A 215 4.73 1.66 4.16
CA ASN A 215 5.35 0.44 4.65
C ASN A 215 5.03 -0.73 3.69
N PRO A 216 5.87 -1.78 3.64
CA PRO A 216 5.52 -3.04 2.97
C PRO A 216 4.22 -3.61 3.53
N SER A 217 3.43 -4.32 2.71
CA SER A 217 2.26 -5.04 3.24
C SER A 217 2.69 -6.13 4.22
N LEU A 218 1.84 -6.47 5.19
CA LEU A 218 2.11 -7.56 6.14
C LEU A 218 2.37 -8.90 5.40
N GLU A 219 1.66 -9.13 4.30
CA GLU A 219 1.89 -10.29 3.42
C GLU A 219 3.26 -10.24 2.75
N ALA A 220 3.68 -9.07 2.25
CA ALA A 220 5.00 -8.90 1.64
C ALA A 220 6.14 -9.05 2.65
N MET A 221 5.92 -8.71 3.93
CA MET A 221 6.90 -8.93 4.98
C MET A 221 7.13 -10.41 5.29
N ASN A 222 6.11 -11.25 5.07
CA ASN A 222 6.16 -12.70 5.29
C ASN A 222 6.48 -13.49 4.02
N GLU A 223 6.47 -12.84 2.84
CA GLU A 223 6.82 -13.49 1.60
C GLU A 223 8.33 -13.58 1.41
N TYR A 224 8.83 -14.82 1.41
CA TYR A 224 10.18 -15.14 0.97
C TYR A 224 10.30 -14.88 -0.54
N ALA A 225 11.16 -13.98 -0.94
CA ALA A 225 11.50 -13.75 -2.34
C ALA A 225 12.84 -14.38 -2.67
N SER A 226 12.86 -15.35 -3.58
CA SER A 226 14.11 -15.87 -4.10
C SER A 226 14.92 -14.73 -4.73
N PRO A 227 16.15 -14.45 -4.26
CA PRO A 227 16.99 -13.39 -4.80
C PRO A 227 17.69 -13.79 -6.10
N TYR A 228 17.47 -15.02 -6.56
CA TYR A 228 18.06 -15.54 -7.77
C TYR A 228 17.36 -15.01 -9.02
N HIS A 229 18.13 -14.45 -9.94
CA HIS A 229 17.66 -13.93 -11.24
C HIS A 229 17.97 -14.91 -12.35
N ALA A 230 17.19 -14.90 -13.43
CA ALA A 230 17.49 -15.66 -14.63
C ALA A 230 18.88 -15.31 -15.18
N MET A 231 19.66 -16.34 -15.48
CA MET A 231 21.02 -16.17 -16.02
C MET A 231 21.02 -15.73 -17.49
N THR A 232 19.91 -15.90 -18.20
CA THR A 232 19.74 -15.47 -19.60
C THR A 232 19.70 -13.95 -19.72
N LEU A 233 20.32 -13.42 -20.77
CA LEU A 233 20.40 -11.98 -21.09
C LEU A 233 19.76 -11.74 -22.47
N ALA A 234 18.44 -11.62 -22.50
CA ALA A 234 17.62 -11.57 -23.72
C ALA A 234 17.95 -10.43 -24.70
N GLY A 235 18.53 -9.33 -24.23
CA GLY A 235 18.95 -8.20 -25.08
C GLY A 235 20.27 -8.41 -25.83
N PHE A 236 20.94 -9.56 -25.65
CA PHE A 236 22.21 -9.88 -26.27
C PHE A 236 22.21 -11.33 -26.79
N ASN A 237 23.01 -11.59 -27.80
CA ASN A 237 23.08 -12.87 -28.49
C ASN A 237 24.51 -13.29 -28.84
N GLN A 238 24.66 -14.37 -29.62
CA GLN A 238 25.92 -14.91 -30.05
C GLN A 238 26.79 -13.95 -30.85
N VAL A 239 26.20 -12.97 -31.52
CA VAL A 239 26.95 -11.95 -32.28
C VAL A 239 27.54 -10.90 -31.36
N THR A 240 26.74 -10.41 -30.43
CA THR A 240 27.09 -9.29 -29.54
C THR A 240 27.93 -9.71 -28.35
N ARG A 241 27.77 -10.96 -27.85
CA ARG A 241 28.49 -11.48 -26.68
C ARG A 241 28.95 -12.94 -26.84
N PRO A 242 29.80 -13.25 -27.83
CA PRO A 242 30.22 -14.62 -28.12
C PRO A 242 30.96 -15.30 -26.95
N ASN A 243 31.64 -14.53 -26.05
CA ASN A 243 32.29 -15.06 -24.84
C ASN A 243 31.28 -15.55 -23.78
N GLN A 244 30.01 -15.19 -23.90
CA GLN A 244 28.95 -15.53 -22.97
C GLN A 244 27.93 -16.50 -23.58
N VAL A 245 28.30 -17.15 -24.69
CA VAL A 245 27.50 -18.20 -25.35
C VAL A 245 28.29 -19.50 -25.25
N TYR A 246 27.90 -20.37 -24.34
CA TYR A 246 28.54 -21.66 -24.05
C TYR A 246 27.53 -22.63 -23.41
N PRO A 247 27.71 -23.93 -23.54
CA PRO A 247 26.88 -24.95 -22.87
C PRO A 247 27.28 -25.10 -21.42
N ILE A 248 26.28 -25.30 -20.56
CA ILE A 248 26.44 -25.72 -19.16
C ILE A 248 26.01 -27.17 -19.07
N TYR A 249 26.87 -28.04 -18.57
CA TYR A 249 26.60 -29.49 -18.43
C TYR A 249 26.11 -29.80 -17.03
N VAL A 250 24.96 -30.43 -16.93
CA VAL A 250 24.29 -30.78 -15.67
C VAL A 250 24.07 -32.29 -15.59
N ASP A 251 24.41 -32.91 -14.48
CA ASP A 251 24.17 -34.31 -14.21
C ASP A 251 22.67 -34.57 -13.98
N LEU A 252 22.11 -35.52 -14.72
CA LEU A 252 20.66 -35.82 -14.70
C LEU A 252 20.17 -36.50 -13.42
N LYS A 253 21.07 -37.08 -12.60
CA LYS A 253 20.69 -37.76 -11.36
C LYS A 253 20.77 -36.84 -10.16
N THR A 254 21.85 -36.06 -10.10
CA THR A 254 22.16 -35.22 -8.95
C THR A 254 21.70 -33.75 -9.12
N ASN A 255 21.39 -33.35 -10.36
CA ASN A 255 21.13 -31.96 -10.76
C ASN A 255 22.34 -31.01 -10.49
N ALA A 256 23.52 -31.56 -10.27
CA ALA A 256 24.74 -30.85 -10.04
C ALA A 256 25.42 -30.39 -11.33
N LEU A 257 26.16 -29.28 -11.26
CA LEU A 257 27.02 -28.85 -12.36
C LEU A 257 28.14 -29.89 -12.58
N VAL A 258 28.30 -30.35 -13.81
CA VAL A 258 29.43 -31.17 -14.24
C VAL A 258 30.57 -30.24 -14.74
N GLY A 259 30.21 -29.21 -15.47
CA GLY A 259 31.17 -28.24 -16.03
C GLY A 259 30.53 -27.35 -17.06
N VAL A 260 31.36 -26.59 -17.76
CA VAL A 260 30.94 -25.73 -18.88
C VAL A 260 31.77 -26.08 -20.11
N GLY A 261 31.16 -25.95 -21.28
CA GLY A 261 31.88 -26.09 -22.55
C GLY A 261 32.58 -24.74 -22.93
N LYS A 262 33.28 -24.79 -24.04
CA LYS A 262 33.94 -23.60 -24.61
C LYS A 262 32.90 -22.61 -25.08
N SER A 263 33.19 -21.34 -24.89
CA SER A 263 32.38 -20.25 -25.47
C SER A 263 32.54 -20.22 -27.00
N LEU A 264 31.57 -19.61 -27.67
CA LEU A 264 31.64 -19.41 -29.12
C LEU A 264 32.92 -18.65 -29.52
N GLN A 265 33.33 -17.66 -28.73
CA GLN A 265 34.57 -16.93 -29.03
C GLN A 265 35.81 -17.83 -28.92
N GLU A 266 35.90 -18.69 -27.89
CA GLU A 266 37.01 -19.65 -27.76
C GLU A 266 37.04 -20.67 -28.93
N LEU A 267 35.86 -21.09 -29.40
CA LEU A 267 35.77 -21.99 -30.58
C LEU A 267 36.25 -21.29 -31.85
N ILE A 268 35.96 -19.98 -32.02
CA ILE A 268 36.47 -19.21 -33.15
C ILE A 268 37.97 -19.00 -33.04
N ASP A 269 38.49 -18.62 -31.87
CA ASP A 269 39.91 -18.35 -31.64
C ASP A 269 40.77 -19.63 -31.85
N GLU A 270 40.21 -20.80 -31.56
CA GLU A 270 40.83 -22.10 -31.80
C GLU A 270 40.63 -22.64 -33.22
N GLY A 271 39.94 -21.91 -34.09
CA GLY A 271 39.63 -22.38 -35.44
C GLY A 271 38.67 -23.58 -35.51
N LYS A 272 37.96 -23.90 -34.43
CA LYS A 272 36.97 -24.98 -34.34
C LYS A 272 35.59 -24.59 -34.87
N TYR A 273 35.35 -23.29 -35.00
CA TYR A 273 34.19 -22.71 -35.69
C TYR A 273 34.65 -21.62 -36.67
N ILE A 274 34.26 -21.77 -37.95
CA ILE A 274 34.69 -20.88 -39.04
C ILE A 274 33.51 -20.16 -39.67
N GLY A 275 32.27 -20.43 -39.26
CA GLY A 275 31.06 -19.77 -39.78
C GLY A 275 30.80 -18.39 -39.21
N GLU A 276 29.76 -17.73 -39.77
CA GLU A 276 29.25 -16.46 -39.21
C GLU A 276 28.66 -16.70 -37.80
N LYS A 277 28.92 -15.78 -36.89
CA LYS A 277 28.44 -15.93 -35.50
C LYS A 277 26.93 -16.07 -35.41
N ASN A 278 26.17 -15.48 -36.35
CA ASN A 278 24.73 -15.58 -36.39
C ASN A 278 24.23 -16.99 -36.75
N ASP A 279 25.02 -17.74 -37.52
CA ASP A 279 24.66 -19.10 -37.97
C ASP A 279 25.10 -20.22 -36.99
N PHE A 280 25.68 -19.82 -35.84
CA PHE A 280 26.08 -20.78 -34.83
C PHE A 280 24.85 -21.49 -34.22
N GLU A 281 24.81 -22.82 -34.39
CA GLU A 281 23.74 -23.64 -33.82
C GLU A 281 24.13 -24.20 -32.47
N PHE A 282 23.20 -24.25 -31.54
CA PHE A 282 23.40 -24.83 -30.23
C PHE A 282 23.32 -26.33 -30.28
N ASP A 283 24.40 -27.03 -29.94
CA ASP A 283 24.47 -28.46 -29.87
C ASP A 283 24.07 -28.95 -28.49
N TYR A 284 22.91 -29.58 -28.41
CA TYR A 284 22.37 -30.19 -27.19
C TYR A 284 22.89 -31.60 -26.93
N SER A 285 23.79 -32.14 -27.77
CA SER A 285 24.43 -33.40 -27.51
C SER A 285 25.28 -33.32 -26.24
N SER A 286 25.25 -34.37 -25.42
CA SER A 286 25.96 -34.40 -24.15
C SER A 286 26.36 -35.82 -23.82
N PRO A 287 27.41 -36.05 -23.00
CA PRO A 287 27.76 -37.39 -22.51
C PRO A 287 26.58 -38.07 -21.81
N LYS A 288 26.56 -39.40 -21.82
CA LYS A 288 25.50 -40.21 -21.21
C LYS A 288 25.33 -39.82 -19.71
N GLY A 289 24.10 -39.51 -19.32
CA GLY A 289 23.76 -39.13 -17.95
C GLY A 289 23.89 -37.61 -17.67
N GLN A 290 24.18 -36.80 -18.68
CA GLN A 290 24.28 -35.34 -18.58
C GLN A 290 23.27 -34.66 -19.51
N SER A 291 23.04 -33.37 -19.30
CA SER A 291 22.25 -32.47 -20.16
C SER A 291 23.06 -31.23 -20.47
N ALA A 292 23.10 -30.85 -21.75
CA ALA A 292 23.64 -29.56 -22.17
C ALA A 292 22.54 -28.49 -22.06
N VAL A 293 22.82 -27.38 -21.35
CA VAL A 293 21.92 -26.26 -21.17
C VAL A 293 22.52 -25.03 -21.84
N TRP A 294 21.76 -24.43 -22.76
CA TRP A 294 22.18 -23.27 -23.55
C TRP A 294 21.42 -22.00 -23.16
N CYS A 295 22.01 -20.87 -23.51
CA CYS A 295 21.43 -19.55 -23.28
C CYS A 295 20.26 -19.24 -24.22
N VAL A 296 19.09 -19.77 -23.87
CA VAL A 296 17.84 -19.62 -24.63
C VAL A 296 16.77 -18.99 -23.72
N THR A 297 16.03 -18.05 -24.24
CA THR A 297 14.91 -17.45 -23.50
C THR A 297 13.77 -18.45 -23.30
N ASN A 298 12.83 -18.14 -22.41
CA ASN A 298 11.62 -18.97 -22.23
C ASN A 298 10.74 -19.07 -23.51
N LYS A 299 10.98 -18.19 -24.50
CA LYS A 299 10.28 -18.21 -25.80
C LYS A 299 11.02 -19.04 -26.86
N GLY A 300 12.23 -19.50 -26.57
CA GLY A 300 13.06 -20.27 -27.50
C GLY A 300 14.08 -19.42 -28.26
N ASP A 301 14.19 -18.10 -28.00
CA ASP A 301 15.13 -17.25 -28.70
C ASP A 301 16.56 -17.46 -28.18
N LYS A 302 17.54 -17.57 -29.08
CA LYS A 302 18.96 -17.63 -28.72
C LYS A 302 19.38 -16.29 -28.10
N CYS A 303 20.07 -16.35 -26.96
CA CYS A 303 20.55 -15.15 -26.25
C CYS A 303 21.99 -15.37 -25.74
N ALA A 304 22.46 -14.57 -24.79
CA ALA A 304 23.73 -14.77 -24.09
C ALA A 304 23.48 -15.06 -22.60
N TRP A 305 24.47 -15.69 -21.94
CA TRP A 305 24.49 -15.74 -20.49
C TRP A 305 24.92 -14.39 -19.90
N ARG A 306 24.57 -14.11 -18.64
CA ARG A 306 25.03 -12.91 -17.94
C ARG A 306 26.48 -13.00 -17.45
N LEU A 307 26.97 -14.20 -17.22
CA LEU A 307 28.33 -14.48 -16.74
C LEU A 307 29.14 -15.19 -17.82
N ALA A 308 30.43 -14.84 -17.93
CA ALA A 308 31.40 -15.61 -18.69
C ALA A 308 31.72 -16.94 -17.98
N PRO A 309 32.25 -17.96 -18.66
CA PRO A 309 32.53 -19.28 -18.09
C PRO A 309 33.29 -19.25 -16.77
N THR A 310 34.36 -18.49 -16.69
CA THR A 310 35.20 -18.37 -15.47
C THR A 310 34.45 -17.76 -14.29
N SER A 311 33.71 -16.68 -14.54
CA SER A 311 32.87 -16.02 -13.49
C SER A 311 31.72 -16.93 -13.06
N PHE A 312 31.13 -17.67 -13.99
CA PHE A 312 30.09 -18.64 -13.68
C PHE A 312 30.58 -19.75 -12.76
N LEU A 313 31.73 -20.37 -13.07
CA LEU A 313 32.32 -21.43 -12.26
C LEU A 313 32.70 -20.93 -10.87
N SER A 314 33.28 -19.73 -10.77
CA SER A 314 33.60 -19.10 -9.48
C SER A 314 32.35 -18.86 -8.65
N ASN A 315 31.28 -18.35 -9.25
CA ASN A 315 30.02 -18.11 -8.55
C ASN A 315 29.33 -19.44 -8.16
N TRP A 316 29.44 -20.46 -8.97
CA TRP A 316 28.94 -21.80 -8.61
C TRP A 316 29.63 -22.32 -7.34
N GLN A 317 30.95 -22.28 -7.28
CA GLN A 317 31.70 -22.73 -6.11
C GLN A 317 31.34 -21.98 -4.82
N LYS A 318 30.99 -20.70 -4.93
CA LYS A 318 30.54 -19.87 -3.81
C LYS A 318 29.08 -20.07 -3.42
N GLY A 319 28.34 -20.86 -4.21
CA GLY A 319 26.90 -21.10 -4.00
C GLY A 319 25.99 -19.99 -4.54
N TYR A 320 26.49 -19.09 -5.40
CA TYR A 320 25.76 -17.95 -5.95
C TYR A 320 25.01 -18.29 -7.26
N VAL A 321 25.02 -19.55 -7.67
CA VAL A 321 24.28 -20.05 -8.83
C VAL A 321 23.31 -21.12 -8.38
N LYS A 322 22.11 -21.12 -8.96
CA LYS A 322 21.05 -22.11 -8.73
C LYS A 322 20.68 -22.78 -10.04
N ILE A 323 20.70 -24.10 -10.08
CA ILE A 323 20.28 -24.91 -11.22
C ILE A 323 19.05 -25.70 -10.77
N THR A 324 17.95 -25.59 -11.52
CA THR A 324 16.70 -26.30 -11.20
C THR A 324 16.11 -26.96 -12.42
N PRO A 325 15.54 -28.17 -12.26
CA PRO A 325 14.82 -28.83 -13.35
C PRO A 325 13.70 -27.93 -13.91
N GLN A 326 13.56 -27.92 -15.23
CA GLN A 326 12.57 -27.12 -15.94
C GLN A 326 11.49 -28.06 -16.50
N ARG A 327 10.21 -27.68 -16.37
CA ARG A 327 9.06 -28.45 -16.87
C ARG A 327 8.49 -27.89 -18.18
N SER A 328 9.20 -27.00 -18.86
CA SER A 328 8.67 -26.34 -20.05
C SER A 328 9.23 -26.92 -21.33
N ASP A 329 8.35 -27.35 -22.23
CA ASP A 329 8.69 -27.81 -23.58
C ASP A 329 8.98 -26.71 -24.60
N LYS A 330 9.08 -25.44 -24.12
CA LYS A 330 9.22 -24.26 -24.99
C LYS A 330 10.65 -24.03 -25.47
N ASN A 331 11.63 -24.64 -24.86
CA ASN A 331 13.02 -24.64 -25.27
C ASN A 331 13.63 -26.02 -24.99
N ASN A 332 14.72 -26.33 -25.65
CA ASN A 332 15.36 -27.67 -25.52
C ASN A 332 16.15 -27.87 -24.20
N ASN A 333 16.10 -26.92 -23.28
CA ASN A 333 16.78 -27.03 -22.00
C ASN A 333 15.95 -27.82 -21.00
N LEU A 334 16.56 -28.81 -20.34
CA LEU A 334 15.98 -29.55 -19.23
C LEU A 334 16.13 -28.82 -17.87
N TYR A 335 16.94 -27.77 -17.82
CA TYR A 335 17.25 -27.04 -16.60
C TYR A 335 17.16 -25.53 -16.84
N SER A 336 16.76 -24.80 -15.79
CA SER A 336 16.87 -23.37 -15.66
C SER A 336 18.09 -23.03 -14.82
N VAL A 337 18.84 -22.03 -15.26
CA VAL A 337 20.04 -21.53 -14.56
C VAL A 337 19.75 -20.12 -14.06
N GLN A 338 19.98 -19.89 -12.78
CA GLN A 338 19.79 -18.63 -12.09
C GLN A 338 21.06 -18.24 -11.35
N TYR A 339 21.23 -16.96 -11.06
CA TYR A 339 22.40 -16.42 -10.37
C TYR A 339 22.01 -15.30 -9.41
N LEU A 340 22.86 -15.04 -8.41
CA LEU A 340 22.76 -13.87 -7.55
C LEU A 340 23.41 -12.64 -8.22
N ALA A 341 22.70 -11.51 -8.24
CA ALA A 341 23.25 -10.25 -8.72
C ALA A 341 24.27 -9.68 -7.72
N ASP A 342 25.24 -8.89 -8.20
CA ASP A 342 26.33 -8.31 -7.39
C ASP A 342 25.84 -7.57 -6.15
N GLY A 343 24.70 -6.88 -6.23
CA GLY A 343 24.12 -6.17 -5.08
C GLY A 343 23.67 -7.11 -3.96
N ILE A 344 23.20 -8.31 -4.29
CA ILE A 344 22.84 -9.35 -3.31
C ILE A 344 24.10 -10.01 -2.77
N ILE A 345 25.05 -10.32 -3.62
CA ILE A 345 26.35 -10.89 -3.22
C ILE A 345 27.04 -9.99 -2.19
N LYS A 346 27.09 -8.69 -2.42
CA LYS A 346 27.67 -7.73 -1.47
C LYS A 346 26.95 -7.74 -0.11
N LYS A 347 25.63 -7.86 -0.09
CA LYS A 347 24.85 -7.95 1.16
C LYS A 347 25.08 -9.29 1.89
N ILE A 348 25.36 -10.37 1.18
CA ILE A 348 25.74 -11.67 1.76
C ILE A 348 27.14 -11.55 2.37
N GLU A 349 28.08 -10.99 1.63
CA GLU A 349 29.48 -10.83 2.06
C GLU A 349 29.63 -9.83 3.23
N SER A 350 28.75 -8.81 3.34
CA SER A 350 28.68 -7.89 4.49
C SER A 350 27.96 -8.47 5.71
N GLY A 351 27.26 -9.61 5.56
CA GLY A 351 26.45 -10.20 6.62
C GLY A 351 25.04 -9.62 6.77
N ASP A 352 24.63 -8.68 5.88
CA ASP A 352 23.30 -8.07 5.89
C ASP A 352 22.19 -9.06 5.48
N LEU A 353 22.55 -10.10 4.73
CA LEU A 353 21.65 -11.20 4.36
C LEU A 353 22.18 -12.51 4.93
N LYS A 354 21.32 -13.18 5.68
CA LYS A 354 21.62 -14.53 6.20
C LYS A 354 21.46 -15.58 5.09
N THR A 355 22.37 -16.55 5.07
CA THR A 355 22.37 -17.66 4.12
C THR A 355 22.52 -18.99 4.84
N TYR A 356 22.06 -20.05 4.20
CA TYR A 356 22.34 -21.42 4.60
C TYR A 356 22.45 -22.30 3.36
N ARG A 357 23.10 -23.44 3.47
CA ARG A 357 23.14 -24.47 2.42
C ARG A 357 22.00 -25.45 2.64
N ILE A 358 21.34 -25.84 1.55
CA ILE A 358 20.19 -26.79 1.61
C ILE A 358 20.67 -28.21 1.94
N SER A 359 21.90 -28.59 1.55
CA SER A 359 22.45 -29.90 1.80
C SER A 359 23.95 -29.82 2.08
N ASP A 360 24.44 -30.70 2.94
CA ASP A 360 25.85 -30.90 3.21
C ASP A 360 26.58 -31.65 2.06
N VAL A 361 25.91 -31.87 0.93
CA VAL A 361 26.45 -32.53 -0.26
C VAL A 361 27.23 -31.50 -1.06
N ASP A 362 28.56 -31.64 -1.13
CA ASP A 362 29.48 -30.76 -1.89
C ASP A 362 29.15 -30.63 -3.39
N ALA A 363 28.33 -31.52 -3.91
CA ALA A 363 27.90 -31.53 -5.32
C ALA A 363 27.02 -30.33 -5.72
N ILE A 364 26.26 -29.74 -4.77
CA ILE A 364 25.36 -28.59 -5.03
C ILE A 364 25.61 -27.53 -3.99
N PRO A 365 26.58 -26.60 -4.25
CA PRO A 365 26.93 -25.56 -3.26
C PRO A 365 25.92 -24.43 -3.11
N THR A 366 24.82 -24.45 -3.86
CA THR A 366 23.82 -23.36 -3.89
C THR A 366 23.38 -22.94 -2.50
N LEU A 367 23.46 -21.64 -2.24
CA LEU A 367 22.99 -21.03 -0.98
C LEU A 367 21.50 -20.73 -1.08
N GLU A 368 20.76 -21.02 -0.02
CA GLU A 368 19.47 -20.36 0.22
C GLU A 368 19.73 -19.05 0.98
N VAL A 369 19.07 -18.01 0.53
CA VAL A 369 19.26 -16.66 1.06
C VAL A 369 17.96 -16.23 1.72
N TYR A 370 18.01 -15.85 2.98
CA TYR A 370 16.86 -15.25 3.67
C TYR A 370 16.66 -13.81 3.16
N ASN A 371 15.95 -13.68 2.06
CA ASN A 371 15.65 -12.40 1.43
C ASN A 371 14.14 -12.18 1.51
N PHE A 372 13.72 -11.51 2.57
CA PHE A 372 12.34 -11.06 2.65
C PHE A 372 12.12 -9.92 1.66
N LYS A 373 10.94 -9.86 1.06
CA LYS A 373 10.56 -8.73 0.20
C LYS A 373 10.58 -7.45 1.03
N THR A 374 11.70 -6.74 1.04
CA THR A 374 11.85 -5.43 1.68
C THR A 374 11.53 -4.27 0.75
N GLY A 375 11.31 -4.56 -0.53
CA GLY A 375 10.94 -3.55 -1.52
C GLY A 375 9.53 -3.04 -1.23
N GLY A 376 9.40 -1.73 -1.01
CA GLY A 376 8.10 -1.08 -0.83
C GLY A 376 7.17 -1.45 -1.97
N VAL A 377 6.24 -2.36 -1.70
CA VAL A 377 5.12 -2.59 -2.60
C VAL A 377 4.30 -1.31 -2.50
N ASN A 378 4.33 -0.49 -3.55
CA ASN A 378 3.51 0.72 -3.63
C ASN A 378 2.05 0.38 -3.33
N ILE A 379 1.33 1.30 -2.69
CA ILE A 379 -0.11 1.18 -2.58
C ILE A 379 -0.68 1.31 -4.01
N THR A 380 -1.24 0.22 -4.52
CA THR A 380 -1.97 0.26 -5.80
C THR A 380 -3.27 1.04 -5.62
N THR A 381 -3.78 1.67 -6.67
CA THR A 381 -5.03 2.43 -6.61
C THR A 381 -6.27 1.58 -6.85
N ILE A 382 -6.12 0.26 -6.98
CA ILE A 382 -7.20 -0.72 -7.11
C ILE A 382 -6.90 -1.89 -6.17
N TRP A 383 -7.83 -2.16 -5.26
CA TRP A 383 -7.78 -3.23 -4.27
C TRP A 383 -8.93 -4.20 -4.52
N THR A 384 -8.63 -5.46 -4.80
CA THR A 384 -9.61 -6.46 -5.24
C THR A 384 -9.64 -7.73 -4.38
N ASP A 385 -9.00 -7.71 -3.20
CA ASP A 385 -9.04 -8.86 -2.31
C ASP A 385 -10.47 -9.11 -1.83
N LYS A 386 -10.90 -10.38 -1.88
CA LYS A 386 -12.21 -10.81 -1.40
C LYS A 386 -12.40 -10.64 0.12
N LEU A 387 -11.31 -10.47 0.86
CA LEU A 387 -11.35 -10.16 2.29
C LEU A 387 -11.84 -8.74 2.57
N TYR A 388 -11.89 -7.85 1.55
CA TYR A 388 -12.46 -6.50 1.67
C TYR A 388 -13.97 -6.45 1.42
N TYR A 389 -14.61 -7.58 1.12
CA TYR A 389 -16.05 -7.60 0.86
C TYR A 389 -16.85 -7.26 2.12
N THR A 390 -17.87 -6.41 2.00
CA THR A 390 -18.70 -5.92 3.11
C THR A 390 -19.31 -7.03 3.97
N ASN A 391 -19.67 -8.17 3.36
CA ASN A 391 -20.19 -9.31 4.09
C ASN A 391 -19.17 -9.93 5.06
N ARG A 392 -17.87 -9.72 4.87
CA ARG A 392 -16.82 -10.16 5.80
C ARG A 392 -16.92 -9.38 7.10
N GLY A 393 -16.98 -8.05 7.05
CA GLY A 393 -17.14 -7.22 8.25
C GLY A 393 -18.37 -7.61 9.07
N SER A 394 -19.51 -7.85 8.40
CA SER A 394 -20.73 -8.32 9.09
C SER A 394 -20.55 -9.69 9.77
N ASN A 395 -19.83 -10.61 9.12
CA ASN A 395 -19.56 -11.93 9.70
C ASN A 395 -18.55 -11.84 10.86
N GLU A 396 -17.52 -11.02 10.74
CA GLU A 396 -16.51 -10.77 11.77
C GLU A 396 -17.15 -10.15 13.01
N LEU A 397 -17.99 -9.11 12.84
CA LEU A 397 -18.73 -8.50 13.95
C LEU A 397 -19.71 -9.48 14.60
N THR A 398 -20.45 -10.26 13.81
CA THR A 398 -21.33 -11.30 14.33
C THR A 398 -20.57 -12.35 15.12
N SER A 399 -19.38 -12.73 14.66
CA SER A 399 -18.52 -13.69 15.38
C SER A 399 -18.00 -13.14 16.70
N ALA A 400 -17.65 -11.85 16.73
CA ALA A 400 -17.13 -11.19 17.92
C ALA A 400 -18.21 -10.96 19.00
N LEU A 401 -19.42 -10.54 18.59
CA LEU A 401 -20.49 -10.19 19.51
C LEU A 401 -21.51 -11.31 19.76
N GLY A 402 -21.49 -12.38 18.95
CA GLY A 402 -22.46 -13.49 19.03
C GLY A 402 -23.86 -13.14 18.49
N GLU A 403 -24.06 -11.94 18.00
CA GLU A 403 -25.39 -11.43 17.56
C GLU A 403 -25.28 -10.77 16.18
N LYS A 404 -26.30 -11.00 15.32
CA LYS A 404 -26.36 -10.41 13.98
C LYS A 404 -27.06 -9.06 13.99
N GLY A 405 -26.57 -8.12 13.13
CA GLY A 405 -27.28 -6.88 12.88
C GLY A 405 -27.15 -5.81 13.98
N VAL A 406 -26.23 -5.98 14.90
CA VAL A 406 -25.95 -5.01 15.99
C VAL A 406 -25.53 -3.66 15.42
N PHE A 407 -24.75 -3.68 14.31
CA PHE A 407 -24.34 -2.49 13.60
C PHE A 407 -24.50 -2.68 12.08
N PRO A 408 -25.06 -1.71 11.35
CA PRO A 408 -25.17 -1.79 9.89
C PRO A 408 -23.84 -1.49 9.22
N TYR A 409 -23.50 -2.28 8.21
CA TYR A 409 -22.35 -2.06 7.32
C TYR A 409 -20.97 -1.91 7.98
N PRO A 410 -20.57 -2.82 8.91
CA PRO A 410 -19.24 -2.74 9.51
C PRO A 410 -18.16 -2.99 8.45
N LYS A 411 -17.04 -2.28 8.56
CA LYS A 411 -15.90 -2.47 7.66
C LYS A 411 -15.19 -3.79 7.97
N PRO A 412 -14.69 -4.50 6.94
CA PRO A 412 -13.86 -5.69 7.15
C PRO A 412 -12.56 -5.35 7.89
N VAL A 413 -12.21 -6.16 8.88
CA VAL A 413 -10.98 -5.97 9.68
C VAL A 413 -9.74 -5.93 8.79
N LYS A 414 -9.65 -6.83 7.81
CA LYS A 414 -8.51 -6.87 6.87
C LYS A 414 -8.30 -5.57 6.10
N LEU A 415 -9.37 -4.86 5.74
CA LEU A 415 -9.28 -3.58 5.04
C LEU A 415 -8.62 -2.52 5.94
N ILE A 416 -9.05 -2.43 7.19
CA ILE A 416 -8.53 -1.47 8.17
C ILE A 416 -7.08 -1.81 8.54
N GLU A 417 -6.79 -3.09 8.79
CA GLU A 417 -5.45 -3.59 9.05
C GLU A 417 -4.47 -3.20 7.93
N ASP A 418 -4.86 -3.40 6.66
CA ASP A 418 -4.02 -3.05 5.51
C ASP A 418 -3.82 -1.54 5.39
N ILE A 419 -4.82 -0.72 5.67
CA ILE A 419 -4.66 0.74 5.71
C ILE A 419 -3.67 1.13 6.80
N ILE A 420 -3.87 0.69 8.04
CA ILE A 420 -3.06 1.06 9.20
C ILE A 420 -1.62 0.60 9.02
N SER A 421 -1.39 -0.67 8.70
CA SER A 421 -0.05 -1.25 8.56
C SER A 421 0.78 -0.57 7.48
N ARG A 422 0.14 -0.03 6.43
CA ARG A 422 0.83 0.68 5.34
C ARG A 422 1.33 2.06 5.73
N VAL A 423 0.79 2.67 6.79
CA VAL A 423 1.06 4.06 7.14
C VAL A 423 1.65 4.25 8.54
N THR A 424 1.58 3.24 9.40
CA THR A 424 2.03 3.31 10.80
C THR A 424 3.13 2.31 11.12
N LYS A 425 3.84 2.61 12.20
CA LYS A 425 4.80 1.73 12.88
C LYS A 425 4.35 1.52 14.32
N GLU A 426 5.04 0.65 15.03
CA GLU A 426 4.85 0.45 16.45
C GLU A 426 4.97 1.78 17.22
N ASN A 427 4.08 2.00 18.19
CA ASN A 427 3.95 3.22 19.01
C ASN A 427 3.44 4.48 18.27
N ASP A 428 3.06 4.40 16.99
CA ASP A 428 2.39 5.51 16.32
C ASP A 428 0.96 5.69 16.84
N ILE A 429 0.50 6.95 16.93
CA ILE A 429 -0.86 7.26 17.38
C ILE A 429 -1.82 7.22 16.19
N ILE A 430 -2.91 6.46 16.36
CA ILE A 430 -3.99 6.31 15.39
C ILE A 430 -5.25 6.96 15.96
N LEU A 431 -6.00 7.64 15.11
CA LEU A 431 -7.28 8.26 15.46
C LEU A 431 -8.36 7.82 14.48
N ASP A 432 -9.47 7.34 15.04
CA ASP A 432 -10.75 7.21 14.33
C ASP A 432 -11.79 8.08 15.04
N SER A 433 -12.40 9.03 14.31
CA SER A 433 -13.43 9.92 14.86
C SER A 433 -14.84 9.60 14.35
N PHE A 434 -14.99 8.52 13.59
CA PHE A 434 -16.26 7.97 13.10
C PHE A 434 -16.29 6.46 13.36
N ALA A 435 -15.94 6.07 14.58
CA ALA A 435 -15.59 4.70 14.96
C ALA A 435 -16.70 3.64 14.68
N GLY A 436 -17.96 4.05 14.56
CA GLY A 436 -19.03 3.15 14.16
C GLY A 436 -19.21 1.97 15.10
N SER A 437 -18.76 0.78 14.66
CA SER A 437 -18.82 -0.49 15.41
C SER A 437 -17.53 -0.83 16.17
N ALA A 438 -16.59 0.11 16.26
CA ALA A 438 -15.31 -0.09 16.94
C ALA A 438 -15.43 -0.38 18.42
#